data_59631da1d96b63466a711bf7ce65028e
#
_entry.id   59631da1d96b63466a711bf7ce65028e
#
_cell.length_a   1.000
_cell.length_b   1.000
_cell.length_c   1.000
_cell.angle_alpha   90.00
_cell.angle_beta   90.00
_cell.angle_gamma   90.00
#
_symmetry.space_group_name_H-M   'P 1'
#
loop_
_entity.id
_entity.type
_entity.pdbx_description
1 polymer ?
#
loop_
_entity_poly.entity_id
_entity_poly.type
_entity_poly.pdbx_seq_one_letter_code
_entity_poly.pdbx_strand_id
1 'polypeptide(L)'
;MSYSLIQSELHKRIHDFKRHDDGSYSATITFDPAFTGFDGHFPGNPVVPAVCQLSAVEVLVHMALGRQDLKLATISLMKCRAPLLPNDTATFILHILKEENTITVKADISTDKQKNASKFKLILQ
;
A
#
# COMPACT_ATOMS: atom_id res chain seq x y z
N MET A 1 -4.58 11.34 15.77
CA MET A 1 -3.33 11.43 15.01
C MET A 1 -3.66 11.73 13.55
N SER A 2 -2.97 12.67 12.96
CA SER A 2 -3.21 13.05 11.58
C SER A 2 -2.27 12.31 10.62
N TYR A 3 -2.76 12.05 9.43
CA TYR A 3 -1.94 11.50 8.36
C TYR A 3 -1.08 12.59 7.71
N SER A 4 0.05 12.20 7.11
CA SER A 4 0.79 13.07 6.20
C SER A 4 -0.07 13.37 4.96
N LEU A 5 0.36 14.33 4.13
CA LEU A 5 -0.34 14.64 2.90
C LEU A 5 -0.48 13.39 2.00
N ILE A 6 0.60 12.64 1.81
CA ILE A 6 0.56 11.43 0.97
C ILE A 6 -0.39 10.39 1.56
N GLN A 7 -0.34 10.15 2.87
CA GLN A 7 -1.23 9.19 3.52
C GLN A 7 -2.70 9.61 3.36
N SER A 8 -3.00 10.91 3.49
CA SER A 8 -4.36 11.42 3.30
C SER A 8 -4.83 11.22 1.87
N GLU A 9 -3.97 11.45 0.89
CA GLU A 9 -4.32 11.24 -0.51
C GLU A 9 -4.55 9.77 -0.83
N LEU A 10 -3.74 8.89 -0.26
CA LEU A 10 -3.91 7.45 -0.43
C LEU A 10 -5.22 6.99 0.21
N HIS A 11 -5.51 7.47 1.41
CA HIS A 11 -6.73 7.11 2.12
C HIS A 11 -7.98 7.47 1.31
N LYS A 12 -7.98 8.63 0.66
CA LYS A 12 -9.10 9.06 -0.18
C LYS A 12 -9.31 8.19 -1.41
N ARG A 13 -8.25 7.51 -1.87
CA ARG A 13 -8.27 6.71 -3.09
C ARG A 13 -8.50 5.23 -2.86
N ILE A 14 -8.64 4.83 -1.59
CA ILE A 14 -8.89 3.43 -1.23
C ILE A 14 -10.36 3.10 -1.49
N HIS A 15 -10.60 2.02 -2.22
CA HIS A 15 -11.94 1.50 -2.52
C HIS A 15 -12.00 0.01 -2.19
N ASP A 16 -13.20 -0.49 -1.99
CA ASP A 16 -13.46 -1.92 -1.83
C ASP A 16 -12.59 -2.58 -0.76
N PHE A 17 -12.37 -1.87 0.34
CA PHE A 17 -11.65 -2.43 1.48
C PHE A 17 -12.52 -3.49 2.14
N LYS A 18 -11.99 -4.72 2.26
CA LYS A 18 -12.74 -5.80 2.89
C LYS A 18 -11.82 -6.85 3.50
N ARG A 19 -12.37 -7.53 4.51
CA ARG A 19 -11.75 -8.68 5.13
C ARG A 19 -12.34 -9.94 4.54
N HIS A 20 -11.49 -10.89 4.19
CA HIS A 20 -11.90 -12.18 3.63
C HIS A 20 -12.00 -13.26 4.70
N ASP A 21 -12.68 -14.37 4.37
CA ASP A 21 -12.91 -15.47 5.31
C ASP A 21 -11.62 -16.12 5.81
N ASP A 22 -10.55 -16.08 5.01
CA ASP A 22 -9.24 -16.61 5.39
C ASP A 22 -8.45 -15.64 6.30
N GLY A 23 -9.03 -14.50 6.66
CA GLY A 23 -8.40 -13.50 7.50
C GLY A 23 -7.55 -12.48 6.76
N SER A 24 -7.37 -12.63 5.45
CA SER A 24 -6.67 -11.63 4.65
C SER A 24 -7.55 -10.40 4.41
N TYR A 25 -6.93 -9.31 3.98
CA TYR A 25 -7.60 -8.08 3.62
C TYR A 25 -7.28 -7.73 2.18
N SER A 26 -8.21 -7.09 1.50
CA SER A 26 -7.96 -6.56 0.17
C SER A 26 -8.55 -5.17 0.02
N ALA A 27 -7.99 -4.41 -0.88
CA ALA A 27 -8.47 -3.08 -1.24
C ALA A 27 -7.97 -2.72 -2.62
N THR A 28 -8.62 -1.76 -3.27
CA THR A 28 -8.13 -1.22 -4.53
C THR A 28 -7.81 0.25 -4.37
N ILE A 29 -6.79 0.71 -5.09
CA ILE A 29 -6.42 2.12 -5.16
C ILE A 29 -6.23 2.47 -6.63
N THR A 30 -6.93 3.50 -7.08
CA THR A 30 -6.73 4.05 -8.43
C THR A 30 -5.85 5.28 -8.31
N PHE A 31 -4.69 5.24 -8.99
CA PHE A 31 -3.73 6.34 -8.96
C PHE A 31 -4.02 7.29 -10.11
N ASP A 32 -4.96 8.20 -9.91
CA ASP A 32 -5.26 9.22 -10.92
C ASP A 32 -4.09 10.21 -11.05
N PRO A 33 -3.98 10.93 -12.18
CA PRO A 33 -2.85 11.83 -12.42
C PRO A 33 -2.68 12.96 -11.39
N ALA A 34 -3.72 13.28 -10.62
CA ALA A 34 -3.65 14.31 -9.59
C ALA A 34 -2.94 13.84 -8.31
N PHE A 35 -2.62 12.55 -8.19
CA PHE A 35 -1.90 12.03 -7.03
C PHE A 35 -0.52 12.69 -6.93
N THR A 36 -0.24 13.38 -5.82
CA THR A 36 1.01 14.14 -5.66
C THR A 36 2.24 13.27 -5.57
N GLY A 37 2.08 11.97 -5.29
CA GLY A 37 3.20 11.04 -5.30
C GLY A 37 3.90 10.93 -6.66
N PHE A 38 3.26 11.37 -7.75
CA PHE A 38 3.91 11.43 -9.05
C PHE A 38 4.82 12.64 -9.22
N ASP A 39 4.66 13.66 -8.38
CA ASP A 39 5.38 14.92 -8.55
C ASP A 39 6.88 14.73 -8.36
N GLY A 40 7.66 15.28 -9.29
CA GLY A 40 9.11 15.24 -9.21
C GLY A 40 9.76 13.89 -9.47
N HIS A 41 8.97 12.86 -9.77
CA HIS A 41 9.50 11.52 -10.04
C HIS A 41 9.36 11.19 -11.53
N PHE A 42 10.48 10.96 -12.18
CA PHE A 42 10.55 10.55 -13.59
C PHE A 42 9.73 11.44 -14.51
N PRO A 43 10.11 12.74 -14.69
CA PRO A 43 9.38 13.63 -15.59
C PRO A 43 9.20 13.02 -16.98
N GLY A 44 7.96 13.01 -17.48
CA GLY A 44 7.62 12.36 -18.75
C GLY A 44 7.27 10.89 -18.64
N ASN A 45 7.64 10.22 -17.53
CA ASN A 45 7.29 8.82 -17.26
C ASN A 45 6.93 8.66 -15.79
N PRO A 46 5.81 9.25 -15.33
CA PRO A 46 5.48 9.17 -13.91
C PRO A 46 5.15 7.75 -13.49
N VAL A 47 5.66 7.36 -12.32
CA VAL A 47 5.37 6.08 -11.68
C VAL A 47 5.06 6.32 -10.21
N VAL A 48 4.31 5.41 -9.61
CA VAL A 48 4.08 5.47 -8.16
C VAL A 48 5.35 4.97 -7.47
N PRO A 49 6.06 5.84 -6.72
CA PRO A 49 7.29 5.41 -6.05
C PRO A 49 7.04 4.30 -5.04
N ALA A 50 8.05 3.47 -4.82
CA ALA A 50 7.96 2.38 -3.83
C ALA A 50 7.58 2.91 -2.45
N VAL A 51 8.10 4.08 -2.05
CA VAL A 51 7.78 4.68 -0.76
C VAL A 51 6.28 4.99 -0.63
N CYS A 52 5.63 5.38 -1.72
CA CYS A 52 4.18 5.61 -1.72
C CYS A 52 3.41 4.30 -1.62
N GLN A 53 3.90 3.24 -2.24
CA GLN A 53 3.29 1.91 -2.13
C GLN A 53 3.39 1.40 -0.69
N LEU A 54 4.54 1.61 -0.04
CA LEU A 54 4.72 1.27 1.38
C LEU A 54 3.77 2.06 2.27
N SER A 55 3.62 3.36 2.00
CA SER A 55 2.67 4.20 2.74
C SER A 55 1.23 3.71 2.58
N ALA A 56 0.88 3.25 1.38
CA ALA A 56 -0.44 2.68 1.13
C ALA A 56 -0.68 1.43 1.98
N VAL A 57 0.31 0.54 2.04
CA VAL A 57 0.21 -0.66 2.88
C VAL A 57 0.04 -0.26 4.35
N GLU A 58 0.80 0.72 4.82
CA GLU A 58 0.69 1.19 6.21
C GLU A 58 -0.72 1.71 6.51
N VAL A 59 -1.28 2.54 5.62
CA VAL A 59 -2.65 3.05 5.79
C VAL A 59 -3.67 1.91 5.84
N LEU A 60 -3.51 0.92 4.95
CA LEU A 60 -4.42 -0.24 4.93
C LEU A 60 -4.34 -1.05 6.23
N VAL A 61 -3.14 -1.21 6.79
CA VAL A 61 -2.97 -1.88 8.08
C VAL A 61 -3.66 -1.09 9.20
N HIS A 62 -3.52 0.23 9.19
CA HIS A 62 -4.23 1.08 10.16
C HIS A 62 -5.74 0.86 10.08
N MET A 63 -6.28 0.77 8.88
CA MET A 63 -7.71 0.53 8.69
C MET A 63 -8.11 -0.88 9.16
N ALA A 64 -7.29 -1.87 8.82
CA ALA A 64 -7.57 -3.26 9.16
C ALA A 64 -7.60 -3.50 10.67
N LEU A 65 -6.70 -2.86 11.41
CA LEU A 65 -6.53 -3.09 12.84
C LEU A 65 -7.13 -1.98 13.72
N GLY A 66 -7.61 -0.89 13.11
CA GLY A 66 -8.12 0.24 13.87
C GLY A 66 -7.05 0.96 14.68
N ARG A 67 -5.79 0.94 14.23
CA ARG A 67 -4.67 1.50 14.98
C ARG A 67 -3.81 2.37 14.08
N GLN A 68 -3.85 3.68 14.30
CA GLN A 68 -3.00 4.65 13.59
C GLN A 68 -1.64 4.88 14.23
N ASP A 69 -1.41 4.29 15.41
CA ASP A 69 -0.13 4.39 16.11
C ASP A 69 0.96 3.48 15.53
N LEU A 70 0.56 2.48 14.73
CA LEU A 70 1.51 1.56 14.12
C LEU A 70 2.29 2.25 13.01
N LYS A 71 3.61 2.04 13.04
CA LYS A 71 4.52 2.63 12.04
C LYS A 71 5.42 1.55 11.46
N LEU A 72 5.80 1.76 10.21
CA LEU A 72 6.76 0.88 9.54
C LEU A 72 8.08 0.91 10.30
N ALA A 73 8.52 -0.24 10.75
CA ALA A 73 9.78 -0.41 11.48
C ALA A 73 10.85 -1.08 10.63
N THR A 74 10.47 -2.10 9.86
CA THR A 74 11.43 -2.90 9.08
C THR A 74 10.82 -3.30 7.75
N ILE A 75 11.61 -3.26 6.70
CA ILE A 75 11.28 -3.82 5.40
C ILE A 75 12.10 -5.09 5.24
N SER A 76 11.44 -6.25 5.35
CA SER A 76 12.12 -7.55 5.23
C SER A 76 12.25 -8.00 3.77
N LEU A 77 11.32 -7.57 2.93
CA LEU A 77 11.32 -7.89 1.50
C LEU A 77 10.67 -6.75 0.74
N MET A 78 11.29 -6.36 -0.36
CA MET A 78 10.71 -5.39 -1.28
C MET A 78 11.06 -5.80 -2.71
N LYS A 79 10.04 -6.13 -3.50
CA LYS A 79 10.19 -6.45 -4.92
C LYS A 79 9.19 -5.61 -5.71
N CYS A 80 9.71 -4.78 -6.60
CA CYS A 80 8.90 -3.99 -7.52
C CYS A 80 9.25 -4.48 -8.94
N ARG A 81 8.40 -5.34 -9.49
CA ARG A 81 8.65 -6.00 -10.78
C ARG A 81 8.09 -5.22 -11.96
N ALA A 82 7.04 -4.46 -11.73
CA ALA A 82 6.40 -3.64 -12.75
C ALA A 82 5.96 -2.33 -12.13
N PRO A 83 6.04 -1.21 -12.88
CA PRO A 83 5.64 0.08 -12.34
C PRO A 83 4.12 0.18 -12.21
N LEU A 84 3.69 0.95 -11.22
CA LEU A 84 2.31 1.42 -11.11
C LEU A 84 2.26 2.79 -11.79
N LEU A 85 1.37 2.94 -12.75
CA LEU A 85 1.31 4.12 -13.62
C LEU A 85 0.08 4.96 -13.33
N PRO A 86 0.05 6.21 -13.79
CA PRO A 86 -1.17 7.02 -13.68
C PRO A 86 -2.35 6.29 -14.31
N ASN A 87 -3.50 6.37 -13.66
CA ASN A 87 -4.75 5.72 -14.03
C ASN A 87 -4.78 4.20 -13.81
N ASP A 88 -3.70 3.60 -13.32
CA ASP A 88 -3.74 2.19 -12.93
C ASP A 88 -4.59 2.02 -11.69
N THR A 89 -5.37 0.94 -11.67
CA THR A 89 -6.05 0.48 -10.46
C THR A 89 -5.27 -0.69 -9.91
N ALA A 90 -4.74 -0.50 -8.72
CA ALA A 90 -3.94 -1.52 -8.05
C ALA A 90 -4.79 -2.24 -7.02
N THR A 91 -4.71 -3.57 -7.00
CA THR A 91 -5.33 -4.40 -5.97
C THR A 91 -4.27 -4.79 -4.97
N PHE A 92 -4.51 -4.45 -3.72
CA PHE A 92 -3.64 -4.79 -2.58
C PHE A 92 -4.24 -5.96 -1.83
N ILE A 93 -3.45 -6.99 -1.59
CA ILE A 93 -3.85 -8.12 -0.76
C ILE A 93 -2.87 -8.21 0.40
N LEU A 94 -3.40 -8.16 1.62
CA LEU A 94 -2.60 -8.16 2.85
C LEU A 94 -2.85 -9.41 3.67
N HIS A 95 -1.77 -10.03 4.12
CA HIS A 95 -1.79 -11.06 5.14
C HIS A 95 -1.11 -10.50 6.37
N ILE A 96 -1.86 -10.36 7.46
CA ILE A 96 -1.39 -9.72 8.68
C ILE A 96 -1.25 -10.76 9.78
N LEU A 97 -0.05 -10.85 10.35
CA LEU A 97 0.24 -11.70 11.49
C LEU A 97 0.55 -10.82 12.69
N LYS A 98 -0.28 -10.92 13.72
CA LYS A 98 -0.06 -10.17 14.95
C LYS A 98 0.80 -10.98 15.90
N GLU A 99 1.87 -10.36 16.37
CA GLU A 99 2.71 -10.92 17.40
C GLU A 99 2.70 -9.99 18.62
N GLU A 100 3.41 -10.34 19.69
CA GLU A 100 3.29 -9.63 20.96
C GLU A 100 3.51 -8.12 20.83
N ASN A 101 4.60 -7.71 20.17
CA ASN A 101 4.97 -6.31 20.04
C ASN A 101 5.12 -5.85 18.60
N THR A 102 4.84 -6.71 17.64
CA THR A 102 5.03 -6.40 16.23
C THR A 102 3.89 -6.92 15.39
N ILE A 103 3.72 -6.31 14.24
CA ILE A 103 2.76 -6.72 13.22
C ILE A 103 3.57 -7.04 11.96
N THR A 104 3.50 -8.28 11.49
CA THR A 104 4.13 -8.69 10.25
C THR A 104 3.08 -8.66 9.15
N VAL A 105 3.40 -8.00 8.04
CA VAL A 105 2.48 -7.84 6.91
C VAL A 105 3.15 -8.35 5.65
N LYS A 106 2.46 -9.24 4.94
CA LYS A 106 2.82 -9.60 3.57
C LYS A 106 1.81 -8.94 2.65
N ALA A 107 2.30 -8.10 1.73
CA ALA A 107 1.46 -7.37 0.81
C ALA A 107 1.82 -7.74 -0.62
N ASP A 108 0.80 -8.10 -1.41
CA ASP A 108 0.92 -8.33 -2.84
C ASP A 108 0.11 -7.26 -3.56
N ILE A 109 0.73 -6.61 -4.54
CA ILE A 109 0.09 -5.56 -5.31
C ILE A 109 0.05 -6.00 -6.77
N SER A 110 -1.15 -5.98 -7.34
CA SER A 110 -1.37 -6.36 -8.74
C SER A 110 -2.18 -5.30 -9.45
N THR A 111 -1.99 -5.18 -10.74
CA THR A 111 -2.85 -4.35 -11.60
C THR A 111 -3.53 -5.27 -12.61
N ASP A 112 -4.45 -4.72 -13.40
CA ASP A 112 -5.08 -5.47 -14.50
C ASP A 112 -4.07 -5.82 -15.61
N LYS A 113 -2.93 -5.13 -15.64
CA LYS A 113 -1.87 -5.37 -16.62
C LYS A 113 -0.82 -6.35 -16.12
N GLN A 114 -0.61 -6.44 -14.80
CA GLN A 114 0.49 -7.22 -14.24
C GLN A 114 0.13 -7.78 -12.87
N LYS A 115 0.09 -9.11 -12.76
CA LYS A 115 -0.01 -9.78 -11.47
C LYS A 115 1.33 -9.65 -10.74
N ASN A 116 1.25 -9.47 -9.42
CA ASN A 116 2.44 -9.36 -8.58
C ASN A 116 3.39 -8.26 -9.07
N ALA A 117 2.82 -7.10 -9.40
CA ALA A 117 3.61 -5.94 -9.80
C ALA A 117 4.58 -5.55 -8.69
N SER A 118 4.14 -5.66 -7.43
CA SER A 118 4.99 -5.43 -6.26
C SER A 118 4.69 -6.45 -5.17
N LYS A 119 5.70 -6.73 -4.35
CA LYS A 119 5.56 -7.62 -3.21
C LYS A 119 6.39 -7.07 -2.06
N PHE A 120 5.78 -6.98 -0.89
CA PHE A 120 6.45 -6.47 0.30
C PHE A 120 6.24 -7.42 1.48
N LYS A 121 7.26 -7.51 2.34
CA LYS A 121 7.12 -8.06 3.68
C LYS A 121 7.63 -7.01 4.65
N LEU A 122 6.75 -6.57 5.54
CA LEU A 122 6.99 -5.43 6.41
C LEU A 122 6.73 -5.81 7.85
N ILE A 123 7.42 -5.11 8.77
CA ILE A 123 7.12 -5.19 10.19
C ILE A 123 6.76 -3.78 10.66
N LEU A 124 5.60 -3.68 11.32
CA LEU A 124 5.13 -2.46 11.95
C LEU A 124 5.13 -2.63 13.47
N GLN A 125 5.32 -1.52 14.15
CA GLN A 125 5.24 -1.52 15.62
C GLN A 125 4.92 -0.13 16.17
#